data_f051f276f3d3b1341342c6574f465cf0
#
_entry.id   f051f276f3d3b1341342c6574f465cf0
#
_cell.length_a   1.000
_cell.length_b   1.000
_cell.length_c   1.000
_cell.angle_alpha   90.00
_cell.angle_beta   90.00
_cell.angle_gamma   90.00
#
_symmetry.space_group_name_H-M   'P 1'
#
loop_
_entity.id
_entity.type
_entity.pdbx_description
1 polymer ?
#
loop_
_entity_poly.entity_id
_entity_poly.type
_entity_poly.pdbx_seq_one_letter_code
_entity_poly.pdbx_strand_id
1 'polypeptide(L)'
;MQFENLLICNILESKASDSQSIKTSTMYSNQKAGRISGALFLFVFISGVVIFQFLQGSVLFSENFLTTTSENSNKIISSTLLGIFSGIASIVIATILLPIFKRYSSNLAYLYFALCILSFIAIMIDNVSVISMLELSKEYVKNGNDSSVKILETLVYQRHRWTHYFYLLISCFPVFVLYYTLYLSKLVPRIISIFGIFAVLLMFTEELLSIFGHGISMDMLLPMALIQLTLPLWLIFKGLNSPLLEKENE
;
A
#
# COMPACT_ATOMS: atom_id res chain seq x y z
N MET A 1 -1.33 -57.22 25.26
CA MET A 1 -2.19 -56.87 24.13
C MET A 1 -3.22 -55.78 24.44
N GLN A 2 -4.07 -55.92 25.50
CA GLN A 2 -5.08 -54.90 25.83
C GLN A 2 -4.50 -53.59 26.40
N PHE A 3 -3.42 -53.63 27.16
CA PHE A 3 -2.74 -52.48 27.75
C PHE A 3 -1.96 -51.64 26.70
N GLU A 4 -1.35 -52.31 25.71
CA GLU A 4 -0.66 -51.61 24.61
C GLU A 4 -1.63 -50.85 23.70
N ASN A 5 -2.79 -51.45 23.41
CA ASN A 5 -3.83 -50.78 22.62
C ASN A 5 -4.37 -49.53 23.33
N LEU A 6 -4.52 -49.57 24.68
CA LEU A 6 -4.98 -48.39 25.45
C LEU A 6 -3.91 -47.26 25.46
N LEU A 7 -2.65 -47.63 25.55
CA LEU A 7 -1.56 -46.66 25.53
C LEU A 7 -1.40 -45.97 24.15
N ILE A 8 -1.53 -46.75 23.07
CA ILE A 8 -1.54 -46.26 21.71
C ILE A 8 -2.75 -45.31 21.48
N CYS A 9 -3.94 -45.66 21.95
CA CYS A 9 -5.12 -44.85 21.83
C CYS A 9 -4.97 -43.49 22.54
N ASN A 10 -4.47 -43.50 23.78
CA ASN A 10 -4.18 -42.27 24.54
C ASN A 10 -3.11 -41.39 23.89
N ILE A 11 -2.08 -41.96 23.29
CA ILE A 11 -1.05 -41.20 22.57
C ILE A 11 -1.63 -40.58 21.28
N LEU A 12 -2.48 -41.29 20.56
CA LEU A 12 -3.13 -40.81 19.37
C LEU A 12 -4.15 -39.68 19.67
N GLU A 13 -4.93 -39.82 20.74
CA GLU A 13 -5.84 -38.80 21.20
C GLU A 13 -5.13 -37.53 21.68
N SER A 14 -4.01 -37.67 22.42
CA SER A 14 -3.17 -36.54 22.82
C SER A 14 -2.59 -35.81 21.63
N LYS A 15 -2.05 -36.53 20.64
CA LYS A 15 -1.51 -35.93 19.40
C LYS A 15 -2.60 -35.25 18.55
N ALA A 16 -3.80 -35.83 18.50
CA ALA A 16 -4.92 -35.23 17.80
C ALA A 16 -5.40 -33.92 18.47
N SER A 17 -5.48 -33.91 19.81
CA SER A 17 -5.82 -32.73 20.61
C SER A 17 -4.78 -31.61 20.44
N ASP A 18 -3.48 -31.94 20.50
CA ASP A 18 -2.40 -30.97 20.30
C ASP A 18 -2.41 -30.39 18.88
N SER A 19 -2.62 -31.22 17.85
CA SER A 19 -2.74 -30.79 16.47
C SER A 19 -3.93 -29.83 16.28
N GLN A 20 -5.07 -30.12 16.88
CA GLN A 20 -6.27 -29.29 16.79
C GLN A 20 -6.09 -27.95 17.53
N SER A 21 -5.40 -27.95 18.68
CA SER A 21 -5.06 -26.73 19.41
C SER A 21 -4.13 -25.82 18.63
N ILE A 22 -3.07 -26.37 18.02
CA ILE A 22 -2.13 -25.63 17.16
C ILE A 22 -2.86 -25.04 15.95
N LYS A 23 -3.75 -25.80 15.32
CA LYS A 23 -4.57 -25.37 14.17
C LYS A 23 -5.43 -24.16 14.51
N THR A 24 -6.17 -24.26 15.62
CA THR A 24 -7.05 -23.18 16.09
C THR A 24 -6.27 -21.92 16.44
N SER A 25 -5.15 -22.05 17.12
CA SER A 25 -4.26 -20.94 17.45
C SER A 25 -3.70 -20.24 16.19
N THR A 26 -3.28 -21.02 15.19
CA THR A 26 -2.77 -20.47 13.91
C THR A 26 -3.87 -19.75 13.12
N MET A 27 -5.08 -20.30 13.08
CA MET A 27 -6.21 -19.66 12.41
C MET A 27 -6.58 -18.33 13.06
N TYR A 28 -6.65 -18.28 14.39
CA TYR A 28 -6.90 -17.04 15.12
C TYR A 28 -5.82 -15.99 14.89
N SER A 29 -4.55 -16.41 14.87
CA SER A 29 -3.42 -15.53 14.56
C SER A 29 -3.50 -14.94 13.15
N ASN A 30 -3.86 -15.72 12.12
CA ASN A 30 -4.04 -15.24 10.75
C ASN A 30 -5.21 -14.25 10.63
N GLN A 31 -6.33 -14.53 11.30
CA GLN A 31 -7.48 -13.61 11.31
C GLN A 31 -7.12 -12.27 11.97
N LYS A 32 -6.42 -12.31 13.12
CA LYS A 32 -5.96 -11.09 13.80
C LYS A 32 -4.99 -10.28 12.95
N ALA A 33 -4.00 -10.94 12.34
CA ALA A 33 -3.07 -10.31 11.42
C ALA A 33 -3.79 -9.68 10.22
N GLY A 34 -4.76 -10.39 9.65
CA GLY A 34 -5.61 -9.87 8.56
C GLY A 34 -6.37 -8.61 8.95
N ARG A 35 -7.01 -8.60 10.12
CA ARG A 35 -7.76 -7.43 10.60
C ARG A 35 -6.87 -6.22 10.85
N ILE A 36 -5.70 -6.42 11.46
CA ILE A 36 -4.73 -5.34 11.70
C ILE A 36 -4.22 -4.80 10.35
N SER A 37 -3.83 -5.69 9.43
CA SER A 37 -3.40 -5.28 8.09
C SER A 37 -4.52 -4.55 7.34
N GLY A 38 -5.77 -4.99 7.47
CA GLY A 38 -6.93 -4.32 6.89
C GLY A 38 -7.11 -2.89 7.40
N ALA A 39 -7.00 -2.68 8.72
CA ALA A 39 -7.07 -1.34 9.31
C ALA A 39 -5.93 -0.43 8.82
N LEU A 40 -4.71 -0.96 8.73
CA LEU A 40 -3.57 -0.22 8.20
C LEU A 40 -3.70 0.08 6.71
N PHE A 41 -4.20 -0.86 5.89
CA PHE A 41 -4.49 -0.60 4.47
C PHE A 41 -5.54 0.50 4.31
N LEU A 42 -6.58 0.49 5.13
CA LEU A 42 -7.61 1.54 5.12
C LEU A 42 -7.02 2.90 5.50
N PHE A 43 -6.14 2.93 6.51
CA PHE A 43 -5.40 4.13 6.87
C PHE A 43 -4.54 4.65 5.70
N VAL A 44 -3.79 3.78 5.01
CA VAL A 44 -2.99 4.14 3.83
C VAL A 44 -3.87 4.72 2.73
N PHE A 45 -5.00 4.09 2.43
CA PHE A 45 -5.95 4.57 1.42
C PHE A 45 -6.53 5.95 1.78
N ILE A 46 -7.04 6.10 3.00
CA ILE A 46 -7.60 7.38 3.46
C ILE A 46 -6.53 8.48 3.44
N SER A 47 -5.30 8.16 3.89
CA SER A 47 -4.18 9.09 3.84
C SER A 47 -3.89 9.57 2.42
N GLY A 48 -3.90 8.67 1.44
CA GLY A 48 -3.73 9.02 0.02
C GLY A 48 -4.81 9.97 -0.48
N VAL A 49 -6.08 9.67 -0.17
CA VAL A 49 -7.21 10.54 -0.52
C VAL A 49 -7.09 11.93 0.14
N VAL A 50 -6.76 11.98 1.43
CA VAL A 50 -6.60 13.25 2.17
C VAL A 50 -5.45 14.07 1.59
N ILE A 51 -4.30 13.45 1.32
CA ILE A 51 -3.15 14.11 0.71
C ILE A 51 -3.55 14.71 -0.64
N PHE A 52 -4.10 13.90 -1.54
CA PHE A 52 -4.37 14.33 -2.91
C PHE A 52 -5.53 15.32 -2.99
N GLN A 53 -6.67 15.06 -2.34
CA GLN A 53 -7.87 15.88 -2.49
C GLN A 53 -7.85 17.15 -1.64
N PHE A 54 -7.30 17.10 -0.43
CA PHE A 54 -7.48 18.17 0.54
C PHE A 54 -6.20 18.95 0.85
N LEU A 55 -5.04 18.32 0.78
CA LEU A 55 -3.79 18.93 1.22
C LEU A 55 -2.92 19.43 0.06
N GLN A 56 -2.72 18.62 -0.97
CA GLN A 56 -1.82 18.95 -2.08
C GLN A 56 -2.54 19.39 -3.35
N GLY A 57 -3.59 18.69 -3.79
CA GLY A 57 -4.16 18.88 -5.11
C GLY A 57 -4.67 20.31 -5.34
N SER A 58 -5.42 20.88 -4.38
CA SER A 58 -5.92 22.26 -4.47
C SER A 58 -4.82 23.32 -4.43
N VAL A 59 -3.64 22.98 -3.95
CA VAL A 59 -2.51 23.91 -3.76
C VAL A 59 -1.53 23.81 -4.93
N LEU A 60 -1.03 22.61 -5.22
CA LEU A 60 0.03 22.39 -6.19
C LEU A 60 -0.44 22.50 -7.66
N PHE A 61 -1.72 22.27 -7.92
CA PHE A 61 -2.32 22.38 -9.27
C PHE A 61 -3.03 23.73 -9.52
N SER A 62 -2.84 24.71 -8.62
CA SER A 62 -3.39 26.07 -8.83
C SER A 62 -2.58 26.82 -9.87
N GLU A 63 -3.23 27.73 -10.63
CA GLU A 63 -2.57 28.58 -11.65
C GLU A 63 -1.45 29.45 -11.07
N ASN A 64 -1.57 29.84 -9.79
CA ASN A 64 -0.58 30.65 -9.06
C ASN A 64 0.06 29.84 -7.93
N PHE A 65 0.56 28.65 -8.25
CA PHE A 65 1.01 27.73 -7.19
C PHE A 65 2.13 28.29 -6.31
N LEU A 66 2.99 29.20 -6.79
CA LEU A 66 4.04 29.83 -5.98
C LEU A 66 3.48 30.62 -4.80
N THR A 67 2.43 31.43 -5.00
CA THR A 67 1.80 32.17 -3.91
C THR A 67 0.92 31.26 -3.06
N THR A 68 0.08 30.45 -3.71
CA THR A 68 -0.85 29.53 -3.04
C THR A 68 -0.13 28.51 -2.13
N THR A 69 1.02 27.99 -2.57
CA THR A 69 1.80 27.02 -1.77
C THR A 69 2.42 27.67 -0.54
N SER A 70 2.94 28.90 -0.66
CA SER A 70 3.49 29.66 0.47
C SER A 70 2.40 29.95 1.52
N GLU A 71 1.21 30.40 1.10
CA GLU A 71 0.07 30.67 1.97
C GLU A 71 -0.46 29.41 2.67
N ASN A 72 -0.34 28.25 2.04
CA ASN A 72 -0.80 26.96 2.55
C ASN A 72 0.34 26.06 3.07
N SER A 73 1.45 26.65 3.55
CA SER A 73 2.65 25.92 4.02
C SER A 73 2.33 24.77 4.97
N ASN A 74 1.42 25.00 5.93
CA ASN A 74 1.03 23.97 6.90
C ASN A 74 0.33 22.78 6.26
N LYS A 75 -0.47 22.97 5.22
CA LYS A 75 -1.11 21.88 4.47
C LYS A 75 -0.06 21.03 3.77
N ILE A 76 0.91 21.66 3.14
CA ILE A 76 2.00 20.97 2.43
C ILE A 76 2.88 20.17 3.40
N ILE A 77 3.28 20.77 4.52
CA ILE A 77 4.06 20.05 5.54
C ILE A 77 3.25 18.89 6.13
N SER A 78 1.97 19.11 6.45
CA SER A 78 1.12 18.04 6.98
C SER A 78 0.93 16.90 5.99
N SER A 79 0.83 17.20 4.68
CA SER A 79 0.72 16.17 3.64
C SER A 79 1.98 15.31 3.53
N THR A 80 3.16 15.91 3.60
CA THR A 80 4.44 15.15 3.57
C THR A 80 4.60 14.28 4.81
N LEU A 81 4.26 14.78 6.00
CA LEU A 81 4.26 13.97 7.23
C LEU A 81 3.27 12.80 7.14
N LEU A 82 2.05 13.04 6.65
CA LEU A 82 1.05 11.99 6.47
C LEU A 82 1.53 10.94 5.45
N GLY A 83 2.22 11.36 4.37
CA GLY A 83 2.86 10.47 3.40
C GLY A 83 3.92 9.58 4.04
N ILE A 84 4.76 10.11 4.94
CA ILE A 84 5.76 9.34 5.69
C ILE A 84 5.07 8.27 6.56
N PHE A 85 4.05 8.65 7.34
CA PHE A 85 3.32 7.69 8.19
C PHE A 85 2.61 6.62 7.37
N SER A 86 2.03 6.98 6.23
CA SER A 86 1.40 6.05 5.29
C SER A 86 2.43 5.06 4.72
N GLY A 87 3.61 5.52 4.33
CA GLY A 87 4.69 4.66 3.85
C GLY A 87 5.22 3.71 4.91
N ILE A 88 5.40 4.19 6.15
CA ILE A 88 5.76 3.34 7.30
C ILE A 88 4.67 2.29 7.55
N ALA A 89 3.39 2.67 7.52
CA ALA A 89 2.29 1.73 7.68
C ALA A 89 2.32 0.62 6.61
N SER A 90 2.69 0.93 5.37
CA SER A 90 2.86 -0.07 4.29
C SER A 90 3.96 -1.08 4.61
N ILE A 91 5.09 -0.64 5.18
CA ILE A 91 6.16 -1.54 5.63
C ILE A 91 5.70 -2.40 6.81
N VAL A 92 4.95 -1.83 7.75
CA VAL A 92 4.37 -2.57 8.89
C VAL A 92 3.40 -3.65 8.39
N ILE A 93 2.54 -3.34 7.42
CA ILE A 93 1.66 -4.32 6.77
C ILE A 93 2.50 -5.46 6.18
N ALA A 94 3.53 -5.13 5.40
CA ALA A 94 4.40 -6.13 4.79
C ALA A 94 5.08 -7.02 5.85
N THR A 95 5.49 -6.44 6.97
CA THR A 95 6.09 -7.16 8.10
C THR A 95 5.10 -8.13 8.76
N ILE A 96 3.84 -7.69 8.98
CA ILE A 96 2.78 -8.53 9.55
C ILE A 96 2.43 -9.70 8.62
N LEU A 97 2.36 -9.43 7.30
CA LEU A 97 2.01 -10.43 6.31
C LEU A 97 3.18 -11.37 5.95
N LEU A 98 4.43 -10.98 6.20
CA LEU A 98 5.62 -11.75 5.86
C LEU A 98 5.57 -13.20 6.35
N PRO A 99 5.33 -13.51 7.64
CA PRO A 99 5.29 -14.89 8.13
C PRO A 99 4.13 -15.70 7.54
N ILE A 100 3.03 -15.04 7.16
CA ILE A 100 1.87 -15.70 6.54
C ILE A 100 2.20 -16.04 5.09
N PHE A 101 2.71 -15.10 4.31
CA PHE A 101 3.06 -15.29 2.91
C PHE A 101 4.18 -16.31 2.72
N LYS A 102 5.17 -16.35 3.63
CA LYS A 102 6.24 -17.35 3.61
C LYS A 102 5.76 -18.80 3.65
N ARG A 103 4.60 -19.08 4.21
CA ARG A 103 4.01 -20.42 4.21
C ARG A 103 3.55 -20.87 2.82
N TYR A 104 3.36 -19.95 1.88
CA TYR A 104 2.94 -20.22 0.50
C TYR A 104 4.10 -20.07 -0.48
N SER A 105 4.89 -19.00 -0.34
CA SER A 105 6.08 -18.74 -1.15
C SER A 105 7.01 -17.78 -0.44
N SER A 106 8.19 -18.28 -0.04
CA SER A 106 9.21 -17.43 0.60
C SER A 106 9.70 -16.32 -0.34
N ASN A 107 9.85 -16.63 -1.63
CA ASN A 107 10.33 -15.65 -2.61
C ASN A 107 9.35 -14.48 -2.78
N LEU A 108 8.04 -14.76 -2.92
CA LEU A 108 7.02 -13.73 -3.04
C LEU A 108 6.89 -12.91 -1.74
N ALA A 109 7.03 -13.54 -0.58
CA ALA A 109 6.97 -12.85 0.70
C ALA A 109 8.11 -11.84 0.87
N TYR A 110 9.35 -12.22 0.55
CA TYR A 110 10.49 -11.32 0.59
C TYR A 110 10.43 -10.26 -0.51
N LEU A 111 9.99 -10.62 -1.73
CA LEU A 111 9.81 -9.68 -2.83
C LEU A 111 8.79 -8.59 -2.46
N TYR A 112 7.64 -8.97 -1.90
CA TYR A 112 6.65 -8.01 -1.42
C TYR A 112 7.23 -7.04 -0.39
N PHE A 113 7.92 -7.57 0.62
CA PHE A 113 8.54 -6.76 1.66
C PHE A 113 9.59 -5.79 1.10
N ALA A 114 10.49 -6.28 0.24
CA ALA A 114 11.51 -5.45 -0.41
C ALA A 114 10.91 -4.33 -1.29
N LEU A 115 9.85 -4.65 -2.05
CA LEU A 115 9.16 -3.67 -2.89
C LEU A 115 8.40 -2.63 -2.07
N CYS A 116 7.87 -2.96 -0.89
CA CYS A 116 7.28 -1.98 0.02
C CYS A 116 8.34 -0.99 0.54
N ILE A 117 9.56 -1.46 0.83
CA ILE A 117 10.67 -0.57 1.20
C ILE A 117 11.05 0.33 0.02
N LEU A 118 11.16 -0.23 -1.19
CA LEU A 118 11.46 0.55 -2.39
C LEU A 118 10.39 1.64 -2.65
N SER A 119 9.11 1.30 -2.51
CA SER A 119 8.02 2.28 -2.60
C SER A 119 8.11 3.37 -1.54
N PHE A 120 8.49 3.03 -0.31
CA PHE A 120 8.71 4.03 0.74
C PHE A 120 9.84 5.00 0.38
N ILE A 121 10.95 4.50 -0.18
CA ILE A 121 12.04 5.36 -0.66
C ILE A 121 11.54 6.29 -1.78
N ALA A 122 10.73 5.79 -2.71
CA ALA A 122 10.15 6.61 -3.77
C ALA A 122 9.22 7.71 -3.22
N ILE A 123 8.39 7.40 -2.21
CA ILE A 123 7.59 8.41 -1.48
C ILE A 123 8.48 9.47 -0.84
N MET A 124 9.60 9.09 -0.23
CA MET A 124 10.52 10.05 0.39
C MET A 124 11.14 11.00 -0.63
N ILE A 125 11.48 10.50 -1.82
CA ILE A 125 12.01 11.33 -2.92
C ILE A 125 10.94 12.31 -3.41
N ASP A 126 9.70 11.85 -3.59
CA ASP A 126 8.58 12.70 -3.99
C ASP A 126 8.29 13.78 -2.93
N ASN A 127 8.24 13.42 -1.65
CA ASN A 127 8.07 14.36 -0.54
C ASN A 127 9.17 15.44 -0.52
N VAL A 128 10.43 15.09 -0.78
CA VAL A 128 11.52 16.07 -0.89
C VAL A 128 11.28 17.03 -2.04
N SER A 129 10.72 16.57 -3.16
CA SER A 129 10.39 17.44 -4.29
C SER A 129 9.24 18.40 -3.96
N VAL A 130 8.22 17.94 -3.24
CA VAL A 130 7.11 18.78 -2.72
C VAL A 130 7.62 19.86 -1.76
N ILE A 131 8.50 19.52 -0.84
CA ILE A 131 9.12 20.51 0.07
C ILE A 131 9.98 21.50 -0.70
N SER A 132 10.67 21.07 -1.75
CA SER A 132 11.46 21.98 -2.62
C SER A 132 10.56 23.01 -3.33
N MET A 133 9.34 22.61 -3.73
CA MET A 133 8.33 23.54 -4.26
C MET A 133 7.88 24.55 -3.20
N LEU A 134 7.65 24.09 -1.96
CA LEU A 134 7.27 24.97 -0.85
C LEU A 134 8.36 26.02 -0.55
N GLU A 135 9.63 25.60 -0.48
CA GLU A 135 10.73 26.53 -0.20
C GLU A 135 10.91 27.56 -1.32
N LEU A 136 10.80 27.15 -2.59
CA LEU A 136 10.79 28.07 -3.72
C LEU A 136 9.64 29.09 -3.62
N SER A 137 8.44 28.62 -3.23
CA SER A 137 7.26 29.48 -3.05
C SER A 137 7.46 30.53 -1.97
N LYS A 138 8.05 30.15 -0.85
CA LYS A 138 8.37 31.08 0.25
C LYS A 138 9.39 32.14 -0.19
N GLU A 139 10.43 31.72 -0.93
CA GLU A 139 11.46 32.66 -1.41
C GLU A 139 10.88 33.61 -2.45
N TYR A 140 9.98 33.14 -3.33
CA TYR A 140 9.27 33.98 -4.31
C TYR A 140 8.45 35.10 -3.62
N VAL A 141 7.66 34.74 -2.62
CA VAL A 141 6.84 35.72 -1.88
C VAL A 141 7.70 36.70 -1.08
N LYS A 142 8.78 36.22 -0.43
CA LYS A 142 9.70 37.02 0.36
C LYS A 142 10.42 38.09 -0.47
N ASN A 143 10.77 37.78 -1.71
CA ASN A 143 11.48 38.67 -2.64
C ASN A 143 10.52 39.55 -3.50
N GLY A 144 9.28 39.73 -3.04
CA GLY A 144 8.32 40.62 -3.73
C GLY A 144 7.89 40.14 -5.12
N ASN A 145 7.81 38.84 -5.32
CA ASN A 145 7.42 38.19 -6.57
C ASN A 145 8.43 38.40 -7.71
N ASP A 146 9.72 38.29 -7.40
CA ASP A 146 10.79 38.50 -8.39
C ASP A 146 10.67 37.53 -9.58
N SER A 147 10.71 38.09 -10.78
CA SER A 147 10.66 37.34 -12.04
C SER A 147 11.81 36.34 -12.23
N SER A 148 12.96 36.55 -11.60
CA SER A 148 14.09 35.62 -11.64
C SER A 148 13.77 34.30 -10.94
N VAL A 149 13.01 34.31 -9.86
CA VAL A 149 12.53 33.13 -9.15
C VAL A 149 11.51 32.36 -9.97
N LYS A 150 10.72 33.08 -10.78
CA LYS A 150 9.72 32.47 -11.67
C LYS A 150 10.32 31.53 -12.72
N ILE A 151 11.56 31.78 -13.14
CA ILE A 151 12.28 30.87 -14.08
C ILE A 151 12.48 29.48 -13.46
N LEU A 152 12.73 29.40 -12.14
CA LEU A 152 12.91 28.15 -11.41
C LEU A 152 11.59 27.40 -11.20
N GLU A 153 10.44 28.09 -11.32
CA GLU A 153 9.09 27.52 -11.15
C GLU A 153 8.90 26.28 -12.03
N THR A 154 9.14 26.42 -13.32
CA THR A 154 8.95 25.32 -14.28
C THR A 154 9.84 24.15 -13.96
N LEU A 155 11.09 24.39 -13.57
CA LEU A 155 12.05 23.33 -13.27
C LEU A 155 11.62 22.52 -12.02
N VAL A 156 11.23 23.22 -10.95
CA VAL A 156 10.82 22.58 -9.68
C VAL A 156 9.50 21.86 -9.85
N TYR A 157 8.55 22.43 -10.60
CA TYR A 157 7.29 21.78 -10.94
C TYR A 157 7.50 20.50 -11.76
N GLN A 158 8.34 20.56 -12.81
CA GLN A 158 8.66 19.38 -13.62
C GLN A 158 9.39 18.30 -12.81
N ARG A 159 10.28 18.68 -11.90
CA ARG A 159 10.93 17.75 -10.99
C ARG A 159 9.90 16.99 -10.14
N HIS A 160 8.97 17.72 -9.53
CA HIS A 160 7.90 17.07 -8.73
C HIS A 160 7.04 16.16 -9.60
N ARG A 161 6.64 16.60 -10.79
CA ARG A 161 5.86 15.77 -11.72
C ARG A 161 6.56 14.44 -12.01
N TRP A 162 7.88 14.45 -12.30
CA TRP A 162 8.63 13.23 -12.57
C TRP A 162 8.79 12.34 -11.33
N THR A 163 9.09 12.91 -10.18
CA THR A 163 9.21 12.10 -8.95
C THR A 163 7.87 11.46 -8.58
N HIS A 164 6.77 12.15 -8.81
CA HIS A 164 5.42 11.66 -8.57
C HIS A 164 5.06 10.47 -9.49
N TYR A 165 5.29 10.60 -10.78
CA TYR A 165 5.06 9.49 -11.72
C TYR A 165 5.92 8.27 -11.39
N PHE A 166 7.20 8.46 -11.09
CA PHE A 166 8.06 7.34 -10.69
C PHE A 166 7.62 6.69 -9.39
N TYR A 167 7.18 7.48 -8.41
CA TYR A 167 6.61 6.95 -7.19
C TYR A 167 5.37 6.09 -7.46
N LEU A 168 4.42 6.57 -8.25
CA LEU A 168 3.20 5.83 -8.59
C LEU A 168 3.52 4.55 -9.37
N LEU A 169 4.39 4.63 -10.37
CA LEU A 169 4.84 3.47 -11.15
C LEU A 169 5.50 2.40 -10.25
N ILE A 170 6.42 2.81 -9.37
CA ILE A 170 7.10 1.90 -8.43
C ILE A 170 6.08 1.25 -7.49
N SER A 171 5.07 2.00 -7.06
CA SER A 171 4.03 1.51 -6.16
C SER A 171 3.13 0.43 -6.78
N CYS A 172 3.07 0.32 -8.11
CA CYS A 172 2.34 -0.76 -8.76
C CYS A 172 2.95 -2.14 -8.47
N PHE A 173 4.27 -2.24 -8.32
CA PHE A 173 4.94 -3.53 -8.14
C PHE A 173 4.57 -4.25 -6.82
N PRO A 174 4.68 -3.62 -5.63
CA PRO A 174 4.26 -4.29 -4.40
C PRO A 174 2.76 -4.59 -4.39
N VAL A 175 1.93 -3.74 -4.99
CA VAL A 175 0.48 -3.97 -5.10
C VAL A 175 0.20 -5.20 -5.99
N PHE A 176 0.90 -5.34 -7.12
CA PHE A 176 0.80 -6.52 -7.97
C PHE A 176 1.20 -7.80 -7.23
N VAL A 177 2.37 -7.79 -6.55
CA VAL A 177 2.86 -8.96 -5.78
C VAL A 177 1.92 -9.31 -4.64
N LEU A 178 1.32 -8.31 -3.98
CA LEU A 178 0.29 -8.52 -2.96
C LEU A 178 -0.89 -9.33 -3.53
N TYR A 179 -1.55 -8.82 -4.57
CA TYR A 179 -2.73 -9.49 -5.13
C TYR A 179 -2.40 -10.83 -5.78
N TYR A 180 -1.24 -10.96 -6.41
CA TYR A 180 -0.77 -12.24 -6.93
C TYR A 180 -0.55 -13.28 -5.82
N THR A 181 0.05 -12.88 -4.71
CA THR A 181 0.25 -13.76 -3.54
C THR A 181 -1.10 -14.15 -2.90
N LEU A 182 -2.03 -13.20 -2.77
CA LEU A 182 -3.38 -13.46 -2.27
C LEU A 182 -4.17 -14.40 -3.19
N TYR A 183 -3.98 -14.31 -4.51
CA TYR A 183 -4.58 -15.21 -5.49
C TYR A 183 -4.08 -16.64 -5.34
N LEU A 184 -2.76 -16.84 -5.26
CA LEU A 184 -2.13 -18.15 -5.12
C LEU A 184 -2.47 -18.81 -3.78
N SER A 185 -2.42 -18.01 -2.71
CA SER A 185 -2.61 -18.50 -1.33
C SER A 185 -4.07 -18.72 -0.95
N LYS A 186 -5.04 -18.17 -1.69
CA LYS A 186 -6.47 -18.16 -1.35
C LYS A 186 -6.79 -17.57 0.04
N LEU A 187 -5.91 -16.72 0.55
CA LEU A 187 -6.10 -16.02 1.84
C LEU A 187 -7.29 -15.07 1.83
N VAL A 188 -7.73 -14.64 0.65
CA VAL A 188 -8.97 -13.91 0.40
C VAL A 188 -9.72 -14.55 -0.78
N PRO A 189 -11.01 -14.27 -1.00
CA PRO A 189 -11.73 -14.75 -2.16
C PRO A 189 -11.01 -14.40 -3.46
N ARG A 190 -10.87 -15.37 -4.36
CA ARG A 190 -10.12 -15.19 -5.62
C ARG A 190 -10.62 -14.02 -6.47
N ILE A 191 -11.91 -13.71 -6.40
CA ILE A 191 -12.50 -12.60 -7.15
C ILE A 191 -11.88 -11.25 -6.72
N ILE A 192 -11.60 -11.04 -5.42
CA ILE A 192 -10.93 -9.85 -4.90
C ILE A 192 -9.50 -9.77 -5.45
N SER A 193 -8.78 -10.88 -5.45
CA SER A 193 -7.40 -10.93 -5.93
C SER A 193 -7.31 -10.71 -7.45
N ILE A 194 -8.20 -11.33 -8.25
CA ILE A 194 -8.26 -11.16 -9.70
C ILE A 194 -8.59 -9.70 -10.05
N PHE A 195 -9.60 -9.14 -9.39
CA PHE A 195 -9.96 -7.73 -9.60
C PHE A 195 -8.82 -6.79 -9.20
N GLY A 196 -8.09 -7.09 -8.11
CA GLY A 196 -6.91 -6.34 -7.72
C GLY A 196 -5.75 -6.40 -8.72
N ILE A 197 -5.48 -7.59 -9.30
CA ILE A 197 -4.49 -7.74 -10.38
C ILE A 197 -4.92 -6.91 -11.61
N PHE A 198 -6.18 -6.98 -12.02
CA PHE A 198 -6.70 -6.19 -13.12
C PHE A 198 -6.56 -4.69 -12.87
N ALA A 199 -6.94 -4.23 -11.68
CA ALA A 199 -6.87 -2.82 -11.29
C ALA A 199 -5.43 -2.28 -11.29
N VAL A 200 -4.46 -3.05 -10.78
CA VAL A 200 -3.06 -2.60 -10.77
C VAL A 200 -2.44 -2.60 -12.18
N LEU A 201 -2.85 -3.50 -13.06
CA LEU A 201 -2.39 -3.48 -14.46
C LEU A 201 -2.94 -2.26 -15.21
N LEU A 202 -4.18 -1.86 -14.95
CA LEU A 202 -4.73 -0.60 -15.48
C LEU A 202 -3.98 0.62 -14.96
N MET A 203 -3.72 0.68 -13.66
CA MET A 203 -2.93 1.75 -13.05
C MET A 203 -1.51 1.80 -13.65
N PHE A 204 -0.84 0.66 -13.75
CA PHE A 204 0.49 0.59 -14.38
C PHE A 204 0.50 1.10 -15.82
N THR A 205 -0.53 0.74 -16.60
CA THR A 205 -0.67 1.20 -17.99
C THR A 205 -0.91 2.70 -18.06
N GLU A 206 -1.77 3.24 -17.17
CA GLU A 206 -2.05 4.67 -17.07
C GLU A 206 -0.78 5.46 -16.74
N GLU A 207 -0.02 5.02 -15.74
CA GLU A 207 1.24 5.68 -15.34
C GLU A 207 2.29 5.66 -16.47
N LEU A 208 2.42 4.55 -17.18
CA LEU A 208 3.31 4.48 -18.35
C LEU A 208 2.89 5.47 -19.44
N LEU A 209 1.61 5.51 -19.78
CA LEU A 209 1.11 6.41 -20.81
C LEU A 209 1.28 7.88 -20.39
N SER A 210 1.04 8.21 -19.13
CA SER A 210 1.27 9.55 -18.57
C SER A 210 2.74 9.97 -18.61
N ILE A 211 3.69 9.05 -18.34
CA ILE A 211 5.13 9.27 -18.49
C ILE A 211 5.48 9.61 -19.93
N PHE A 212 4.88 8.98 -20.93
CA PHE A 212 5.07 9.29 -22.34
C PHE A 212 4.25 10.50 -22.84
N GLY A 213 3.57 11.21 -21.96
CA GLY A 213 2.85 12.46 -22.26
C GLY A 213 1.47 12.26 -22.88
N HIS A 214 0.92 11.05 -22.82
CA HIS A 214 -0.47 10.81 -23.23
C HIS A 214 -1.43 11.25 -22.11
N GLY A 215 -2.35 12.15 -22.40
CA GLY A 215 -3.42 12.52 -21.47
C GLY A 215 -4.46 11.40 -21.39
N ILE A 216 -4.59 10.81 -20.20
CA ILE A 216 -5.53 9.70 -19.96
C ILE A 216 -6.58 10.14 -18.96
N SER A 217 -7.78 9.57 -19.10
CA SER A 217 -8.86 9.81 -18.16
C SER A 217 -8.54 9.20 -16.80
N MET A 218 -8.74 9.97 -15.74
CA MET A 218 -8.64 9.47 -14.35
C MET A 218 -9.61 8.30 -14.06
N ASP A 219 -10.59 8.07 -14.93
CA ASP A 219 -11.52 6.93 -14.80
C ASP A 219 -10.79 5.58 -14.85
N MET A 220 -9.60 5.49 -15.48
CA MET A 220 -8.78 4.28 -15.45
C MET A 220 -8.28 3.90 -14.05
N LEU A 221 -8.23 4.84 -13.11
CA LEU A 221 -7.84 4.61 -11.72
C LEU A 221 -9.03 4.19 -10.82
N LEU A 222 -10.29 4.31 -11.29
CA LEU A 222 -11.46 3.92 -10.51
C LEU A 222 -11.41 2.46 -10.01
N PRO A 223 -11.03 1.44 -10.83
CA PRO A 223 -10.91 0.08 -10.34
C PRO A 223 -9.90 -0.06 -9.18
N MET A 224 -8.80 0.71 -9.21
CA MET A 224 -7.83 0.74 -8.12
C MET A 224 -8.41 1.34 -6.84
N ALA A 225 -9.14 2.45 -6.93
CA ALA A 225 -9.80 3.05 -5.78
C ALA A 225 -10.82 2.10 -5.15
N LEU A 226 -11.60 1.38 -5.97
CA LEU A 226 -12.59 0.41 -5.50
C LEU A 226 -11.91 -0.77 -4.76
N ILE A 227 -10.84 -1.32 -5.30
CA ILE A 227 -10.17 -2.47 -4.68
C ILE A 227 -9.38 -2.07 -3.43
N GLN A 228 -8.82 -0.86 -3.40
CA GLN A 228 -8.15 -0.30 -2.22
C GLN A 228 -9.11 -0.03 -1.06
N LEU A 229 -10.41 0.05 -1.31
CA LEU A 229 -11.45 0.08 -0.27
C LEU A 229 -11.97 -1.31 0.06
N THR A 230 -12.20 -2.14 -0.95
CA THR A 230 -12.81 -3.48 -0.81
C THR A 230 -11.91 -4.44 -0.02
N LEU A 231 -10.61 -4.52 -0.34
CA LEU A 231 -9.69 -5.42 0.35
C LEU A 231 -9.55 -5.09 1.85
N PRO A 232 -9.29 -3.82 2.26
CA PRO A 232 -9.23 -3.47 3.68
C PRO A 232 -10.51 -3.80 4.44
N LEU A 233 -11.67 -3.45 3.89
CA LEU A 233 -12.95 -3.76 4.53
C LEU A 233 -13.15 -5.27 4.68
N TRP A 234 -12.87 -6.05 3.63
CA TRP A 234 -12.90 -7.50 3.73
C TRP A 234 -12.01 -8.02 4.87
N LEU A 235 -10.76 -7.55 4.94
CA LEU A 235 -9.80 -7.98 5.95
C LEU A 235 -10.22 -7.58 7.37
N ILE A 236 -10.81 -6.40 7.58
CA ILE A 236 -11.30 -5.95 8.88
C ILE A 236 -12.43 -6.86 9.37
N PHE A 237 -13.40 -7.18 8.52
CA PHE A 237 -14.58 -7.94 8.92
C PHE A 237 -14.31 -9.45 8.96
N LYS A 238 -13.63 -10.01 7.97
CA LYS A 238 -13.44 -11.46 7.82
C LYS A 238 -12.05 -11.93 8.23
N GLY A 239 -11.01 -11.08 8.15
CA GLY A 239 -9.61 -11.48 8.31
C GLY A 239 -9.09 -12.27 7.12
N LEU A 240 -7.95 -12.93 7.31
CA LEU A 240 -7.37 -13.85 6.32
C LEU A 240 -7.89 -15.26 6.52
N ASN A 241 -8.22 -15.94 5.42
CA ASN A 241 -8.54 -17.37 5.42
C ASN A 241 -7.31 -18.22 5.77
N SER A 242 -7.51 -19.48 6.11
CA SER A 242 -6.42 -20.43 6.42
C SER A 242 -6.55 -21.73 5.61
N PRO A 243 -6.49 -21.66 4.27
CA PRO A 243 -6.79 -22.80 3.39
C PRO A 243 -5.82 -23.97 3.52
N LEU A 244 -4.60 -23.76 4.02
CA LEU A 244 -3.66 -24.86 4.30
C LEU A 244 -4.11 -25.74 5.47
N LEU A 245 -4.86 -25.18 6.41
CA LEU A 245 -5.40 -25.91 7.56
C LEU A 245 -6.68 -26.69 7.19
N GLU A 246 -7.37 -26.30 6.11
CA GLU A 246 -8.56 -27.00 5.61
C GLU A 246 -8.20 -28.24 4.82
N LYS A 247 -7.10 -28.22 4.03
CA LYS A 247 -6.64 -29.36 3.22
C LYS A 247 -6.15 -30.57 4.02
N GLU A 248 -5.80 -30.41 5.27
CA GLU A 248 -5.40 -31.53 6.14
C GLU A 248 -6.61 -32.28 6.73
N ASN A 249 -7.85 -31.82 6.45
CA ASN A 249 -9.08 -32.41 6.93
C ASN A 249 -9.85 -33.20 5.83
N GLU A 250 -9.37 -33.15 4.58
CA GLU A 250 -9.85 -33.98 3.46
C GLU A 250 -8.95 -35.20 3.25
#